data_a4977aef4e6d8a7873473e598cf705f5
#
_entry.id   a4977aef4e6d8a7873473e598cf705f5
#
_cell.length_a   1.000
_cell.length_b   1.000
_cell.length_c   1.000
_cell.angle_alpha   90.00
_cell.angle_beta   90.00
_cell.angle_gamma   90.00
#
_symmetry.space_group_name_H-M   'P 1'
#
loop_
_entity.id
_entity.type
_entity.pdbx_description
1 polymer ?
#
loop_
_entity_poly.entity_id
_entity_poly.type
_entity_poly.pdbx_seq_one_letter_code
_entity_poly.pdbx_strand_id
1 'polypeptide(L)'
;DIDDADRRFLLYLSSKVGVPHYYDILYKFNKDRSLVIDEDNICLSTFSSLLYESSLYTDDHSKLHQYQKEILDLFSKEKINRYFLSASTSFGKTHLVYEIIKKMHYNNIVLIFPSIALLTENLAKIKNGTIKFSEEYNVHTLSDFAVNPKENNIFIFTPERFLSFLDKNHDVQLDFIFIDEVYKIDNGYIIDNEAKENERDVAYRMSL
;
A
#
# COMPACT_ATOMS: atom_id res chain seq x y z
N ASP A 1 -20.76 6.20 31.34
CA ASP A 1 -20.07 4.91 31.46
C ASP A 1 -20.56 4.02 30.32
N ILE A 2 -19.62 3.47 29.55
CA ILE A 2 -19.90 2.52 28.47
C ILE A 2 -20.00 1.14 29.12
N ASP A 3 -21.12 0.47 28.97
CA ASP A 3 -21.31 -0.89 29.51
C ASP A 3 -20.72 -1.98 28.60
N ASP A 4 -20.77 -3.22 29.01
CA ASP A 4 -20.17 -4.33 28.22
C ASP A 4 -20.95 -4.66 26.95
N ALA A 5 -22.25 -4.35 26.89
CA ALA A 5 -23.03 -4.52 25.68
C ALA A 5 -22.67 -3.45 24.65
N ASP A 6 -22.48 -2.20 25.10
CA ASP A 6 -22.02 -1.08 24.26
C ASP A 6 -20.64 -1.37 23.70
N ARG A 7 -19.73 -1.93 24.48
CA ARG A 7 -18.38 -2.29 24.04
C ARG A 7 -18.38 -3.37 22.96
N ARG A 8 -19.17 -4.43 23.16
CA ARG A 8 -19.35 -5.50 22.14
C ARG A 8 -19.96 -4.95 20.86
N PHE A 9 -20.92 -4.04 20.99
CA PHE A 9 -21.52 -3.38 19.86
C PHE A 9 -20.52 -2.51 19.10
N LEU A 10 -19.70 -1.73 19.81
CA LEU A 10 -18.64 -0.91 19.18
C LEU A 10 -17.58 -1.75 18.48
N LEU A 11 -17.15 -2.86 19.06
CA LEU A 11 -16.25 -3.81 18.43
C LEU A 11 -16.86 -4.39 17.16
N TYR A 12 -18.09 -4.85 17.23
CA TYR A 12 -18.82 -5.36 16.08
C TYR A 12 -18.97 -4.30 14.99
N LEU A 13 -19.38 -3.09 15.36
CA LEU A 13 -19.57 -1.99 14.41
C LEU A 13 -18.27 -1.60 13.73
N SER A 14 -17.17 -1.41 14.47
CA SER A 14 -15.87 -1.05 13.92
C SER A 14 -15.32 -2.12 12.97
N SER A 15 -15.55 -3.39 13.28
CA SER A 15 -15.19 -4.52 12.42
C SER A 15 -16.02 -4.55 11.13
N LYS A 16 -17.34 -4.31 11.23
CA LYS A 16 -18.25 -4.29 10.08
C LYS A 16 -18.01 -3.11 9.13
N VAL A 17 -17.65 -1.96 9.69
CA VAL A 17 -17.30 -0.76 8.89
C VAL A 17 -15.89 -0.86 8.31
N GLY A 18 -15.10 -1.88 8.71
CA GLY A 18 -13.76 -2.11 8.21
C GLY A 18 -12.71 -1.17 8.81
N VAL A 19 -12.94 -0.63 9.99
CA VAL A 19 -12.01 0.26 10.72
C VAL A 19 -11.76 -0.24 12.16
N PRO A 20 -11.30 -1.48 12.33
CA PRO A 20 -11.16 -2.11 13.65
C PRO A 20 -10.17 -1.37 14.56
N HIS A 21 -9.22 -0.62 14.01
CA HIS A 21 -8.26 0.17 14.79
C HIS A 21 -8.89 1.29 15.62
N TYR A 22 -10.10 1.75 15.31
CA TYR A 22 -10.82 2.67 16.21
C TYR A 22 -11.16 2.01 17.54
N TYR A 23 -11.45 0.72 17.54
CA TYR A 23 -11.65 -0.03 18.78
C TYR A 23 -10.35 -0.16 19.58
N ASP A 24 -9.23 -0.36 18.92
CA ASP A 24 -7.91 -0.41 19.58
C ASP A 24 -7.56 0.93 20.26
N ILE A 25 -7.98 2.05 19.67
CA ILE A 25 -7.83 3.37 20.29
C ILE A 25 -8.65 3.45 21.59
N LEU A 26 -9.90 3.04 21.54
CA LEU A 26 -10.76 2.99 22.74
C LEU A 26 -10.16 2.09 23.83
N TYR A 27 -9.63 0.93 23.44
CA TYR A 27 -8.94 0.00 24.36
C TYR A 27 -7.72 0.64 25.03
N LYS A 28 -6.89 1.35 24.25
CA LYS A 28 -5.69 2.04 24.77
C LYS A 28 -6.01 3.18 25.73
N PHE A 29 -7.10 3.91 25.50
CA PHE A 29 -7.53 4.99 26.38
C PHE A 29 -8.22 4.52 27.65
N ASN A 30 -8.72 3.30 27.70
CA ASN A 30 -9.44 2.74 28.83
C ASN A 30 -8.56 1.83 29.69
N LYS A 31 -7.33 2.29 30.00
CA LYS A 31 -6.30 1.50 30.70
C LYS A 31 -6.71 0.96 32.07
N ASP A 32 -7.65 1.64 32.76
CA ASP A 32 -8.05 1.30 34.13
C ASP A 32 -9.33 0.44 34.19
N ARG A 33 -10.00 0.24 33.08
CA ARG A 33 -11.20 -0.60 33.00
C ARG A 33 -10.96 -1.61 31.90
N SER A 34 -10.50 -2.79 32.28
CA SER A 34 -10.24 -3.88 31.36
C SER A 34 -11.43 -4.05 30.40
N LEU A 35 -11.24 -3.74 29.12
CA LEU A 35 -12.06 -4.26 28.04
C LEU A 35 -11.75 -5.76 27.90
N VAL A 36 -11.64 -6.45 29.03
CA VAL A 36 -11.41 -7.89 29.09
C VAL A 36 -12.63 -8.51 28.49
N ILE A 37 -12.44 -9.23 27.42
CA ILE A 37 -13.37 -10.25 26.97
C ILE A 37 -13.46 -11.20 28.16
N ASP A 38 -14.62 -11.23 28.79
CA ASP A 38 -14.88 -12.12 29.92
C ASP A 38 -14.63 -13.55 29.41
N GLU A 39 -13.53 -14.16 29.87
CA GLU A 39 -13.09 -15.47 29.39
C GLU A 39 -14.15 -16.56 29.63
N ASP A 40 -15.02 -16.33 30.59
CA ASP A 40 -16.11 -17.25 30.93
C ASP A 40 -17.32 -17.20 30.02
N ASN A 41 -17.41 -16.21 29.13
CA ASN A 41 -18.55 -15.99 28.21
C ASN A 41 -18.15 -15.82 26.72
N ILE A 42 -17.18 -16.59 26.26
CA ILE A 42 -16.83 -16.60 24.83
C ILE A 42 -17.96 -17.26 24.03
N CYS A 43 -18.87 -16.45 23.53
CA CYS A 43 -19.87 -16.94 22.61
C CYS A 43 -19.28 -17.10 21.19
N LEU A 44 -19.93 -17.90 20.35
CA LEU A 44 -19.48 -18.17 18.98
C LEU A 44 -19.26 -16.88 18.17
N SER A 45 -20.06 -15.84 18.41
CA SER A 45 -19.91 -14.53 17.74
C SER A 45 -18.64 -13.81 18.16
N THR A 46 -18.27 -13.86 19.45
CA THR A 46 -17.02 -13.28 19.96
C THR A 46 -15.81 -14.01 19.39
N PHE A 47 -15.85 -15.34 19.37
CA PHE A 47 -14.80 -16.15 18.77
C PHE A 47 -14.63 -15.89 17.27
N SER A 48 -15.74 -15.82 16.52
CA SER A 48 -15.70 -15.47 15.10
C SER A 48 -15.13 -14.06 14.86
N SER A 49 -15.45 -13.09 15.73
CA SER A 49 -14.91 -11.73 15.65
C SER A 49 -13.41 -11.70 15.91
N LEU A 50 -12.93 -12.46 16.88
CA LEU A 50 -11.50 -12.58 17.18
C LEU A 50 -10.72 -13.25 16.04
N LEU A 51 -11.26 -14.32 15.47
CA LEU A 51 -10.67 -14.98 14.30
C LEU A 51 -10.60 -14.04 13.10
N TYR A 52 -11.69 -13.33 12.84
CA TYR A 52 -11.73 -12.33 11.77
C TYR A 52 -10.70 -11.22 12.00
N GLU A 53 -10.64 -10.69 13.21
CA GLU A 53 -9.69 -9.64 13.55
C GLU A 53 -8.24 -10.12 13.41
N SER A 54 -7.95 -11.35 13.87
CA SER A 54 -6.62 -11.95 13.71
C SER A 54 -6.23 -12.11 12.23
N SER A 55 -7.19 -12.37 11.35
CA SER A 55 -6.94 -12.49 9.90
C SER A 55 -6.54 -11.18 9.22
N LEU A 56 -6.75 -10.04 9.85
CA LEU A 56 -6.36 -8.72 9.33
C LEU A 56 -4.90 -8.38 9.58
N TYR A 57 -4.20 -9.16 10.40
CA TYR A 57 -2.77 -8.95 10.63
C TYR A 57 -1.93 -9.60 9.53
N THR A 58 -0.84 -8.93 9.18
CA THR A 58 0.21 -9.50 8.34
C THR A 58 1.22 -10.28 9.21
N ASP A 59 2.13 -11.02 8.59
CA ASP A 59 3.19 -11.76 9.28
C ASP A 59 4.09 -10.83 10.13
N ASP A 60 4.23 -9.57 9.74
CA ASP A 60 4.96 -8.53 10.47
C ASP A 60 4.14 -7.90 11.61
N HIS A 61 2.99 -8.46 11.97
CA HIS A 61 2.05 -7.90 12.95
C HIS A 61 1.49 -6.51 12.60
N SER A 62 1.53 -6.12 11.35
CA SER A 62 0.90 -4.91 10.83
C SER A 62 -0.59 -5.19 10.59
N LYS A 63 -1.47 -4.36 11.15
CA LYS A 63 -2.92 -4.53 10.99
C LYS A 63 -3.39 -3.82 9.73
N LEU A 64 -3.96 -4.59 8.81
CA LEU A 64 -4.57 -4.08 7.60
C LEU A 64 -6.03 -3.73 7.80
N HIS A 65 -6.52 -2.82 6.99
CA HIS A 65 -7.95 -2.60 6.81
C HIS A 65 -8.56 -3.78 6.03
N GLN A 66 -9.81 -4.15 6.31
CA GLN A 66 -10.49 -5.27 5.65
C GLN A 66 -10.31 -5.25 4.12
N TYR A 67 -10.62 -4.12 3.48
CA TYR A 67 -10.50 -4.00 2.02
C TYR A 67 -9.04 -4.07 1.52
N GLN A 68 -8.08 -3.60 2.32
CA GLN A 68 -6.66 -3.78 1.99
C GLN A 68 -6.28 -5.27 2.00
N LYS A 69 -6.79 -6.02 2.98
CA LYS A 69 -6.57 -7.46 3.07
C LYS A 69 -7.20 -8.20 1.91
N GLU A 70 -8.44 -7.87 1.56
CA GLU A 70 -9.13 -8.43 0.39
C GLU A 70 -8.34 -8.18 -0.91
N ILE A 71 -7.83 -6.95 -1.11
CA ILE A 71 -7.00 -6.63 -2.28
C ILE A 71 -5.67 -7.39 -2.23
N LEU A 72 -5.01 -7.45 -1.07
CA LEU A 72 -3.76 -8.20 -0.91
C LEU A 72 -3.96 -9.68 -1.27
N ASP A 73 -5.10 -10.26 -0.90
CA ASP A 73 -5.41 -11.66 -1.18
C ASP A 73 -5.73 -11.94 -2.67
N LEU A 74 -6.06 -10.91 -3.45
CA LEU A 74 -6.18 -11.03 -4.90
C LEU A 74 -4.85 -11.33 -5.60
N PHE A 75 -3.71 -10.91 -5.00
CA PHE A 75 -2.40 -11.13 -5.61
C PHE A 75 -1.92 -12.57 -5.43
N SER A 76 -1.56 -13.22 -6.54
CA SER A 76 -1.04 -14.59 -6.59
C SER A 76 0.09 -14.69 -7.61
N LYS A 77 1.10 -15.54 -7.31
CA LYS A 77 2.21 -15.83 -8.23
C LYS A 77 1.78 -16.68 -9.44
N GLU A 78 0.62 -17.32 -9.37
CA GLU A 78 0.13 -18.23 -10.40
C GLU A 78 -0.60 -17.52 -11.55
N LYS A 79 -0.81 -16.21 -11.45
CA LYS A 79 -1.57 -15.43 -12.43
C LYS A 79 -0.92 -14.09 -12.74
N ILE A 80 -1.28 -13.53 -13.90
CA ILE A 80 -0.92 -12.15 -14.24
C ILE A 80 -1.78 -11.21 -13.38
N ASN A 81 -1.12 -10.41 -12.55
CA ASN A 81 -1.77 -9.46 -11.65
C ASN A 81 -1.83 -8.08 -12.32
N ARG A 82 -3.00 -7.68 -12.79
CA ARG A 82 -3.24 -6.33 -13.34
C ARG A 82 -4.50 -5.76 -12.70
N TYR A 83 -4.32 -4.70 -11.91
CA TYR A 83 -5.41 -4.10 -11.16
C TYR A 83 -5.40 -2.58 -11.27
N PHE A 84 -6.59 -2.01 -11.35
CA PHE A 84 -6.82 -0.60 -11.18
C PHE A 84 -7.52 -0.38 -9.84
N LEU A 85 -6.88 0.39 -8.95
CA LEU A 85 -7.41 0.67 -7.62
C LEU A 85 -7.87 2.12 -7.52
N SER A 86 -9.19 2.32 -7.41
CA SER A 86 -9.77 3.60 -7.05
C SER A 86 -10.12 3.62 -5.57
N ALA A 87 -9.47 4.50 -4.82
CA ALA A 87 -9.69 4.64 -3.38
C ALA A 87 -9.33 6.05 -2.92
N SER A 88 -9.90 6.47 -1.78
CA SER A 88 -9.57 7.77 -1.15
C SER A 88 -8.09 7.88 -0.80
N THR A 89 -7.60 9.09 -0.60
CA THR A 89 -6.21 9.36 -0.19
C THR A 89 -5.86 8.72 1.15
N SER A 90 -6.83 8.66 2.07
CA SER A 90 -6.68 8.05 3.40
C SER A 90 -6.73 6.52 3.41
N PHE A 91 -7.02 5.87 2.30
CA PHE A 91 -7.09 4.40 2.21
C PHE A 91 -5.76 3.70 2.52
N GLY A 92 -4.63 4.40 2.42
CA GLY A 92 -3.31 3.81 2.62
C GLY A 92 -2.82 2.99 1.43
N LYS A 93 -3.11 3.44 0.20
CA LYS A 93 -2.69 2.78 -1.06
C LYS A 93 -1.20 2.42 -1.08
N THR A 94 -0.35 3.36 -0.71
CA THR A 94 1.10 3.14 -0.70
C THR A 94 1.52 2.06 0.31
N HIS A 95 0.89 2.03 1.49
CA HIS A 95 1.14 0.97 2.47
C HIS A 95 0.75 -0.41 1.92
N LEU A 96 -0.41 -0.50 1.28
CA LEU A 96 -0.86 -1.73 0.63
C LEU A 96 0.12 -2.21 -0.45
N VAL A 97 0.69 -1.30 -1.25
CA VAL A 97 1.72 -1.66 -2.26
C VAL A 97 2.93 -2.31 -1.61
N TYR A 98 3.38 -1.79 -0.47
CA TYR A 98 4.50 -2.39 0.26
C TYR A 98 4.17 -3.79 0.79
N GLU A 99 2.96 -4.00 1.28
CA GLU A 99 2.52 -5.34 1.72
C GLU A 99 2.39 -6.33 0.55
N ILE A 100 1.99 -5.85 -0.64
CA ILE A 100 2.00 -6.65 -1.88
C ILE A 100 3.43 -7.06 -2.25
N ILE A 101 4.39 -6.14 -2.19
CA ILE A 101 5.80 -6.41 -2.47
C ILE A 101 6.34 -7.48 -1.53
N LYS A 102 6.09 -7.36 -0.24
CA LYS A 102 6.49 -8.35 0.78
C LYS A 102 5.89 -9.72 0.51
N LYS A 103 4.59 -9.80 0.24
CA LYS A 103 3.90 -11.06 -0.03
C LYS A 103 4.42 -11.76 -1.29
N MET A 104 4.68 -10.98 -2.33
CA MET A 104 4.99 -11.53 -3.65
C MET A 104 6.48 -11.80 -3.87
N HIS A 105 7.37 -11.13 -3.11
CA HIS A 105 8.84 -11.24 -3.25
C HIS A 105 9.31 -11.02 -4.71
N TYR A 106 8.88 -9.92 -5.31
CA TYR A 106 9.34 -9.52 -6.65
C TYR A 106 10.81 -9.09 -6.63
N ASN A 107 11.55 -9.36 -7.68
CA ASN A 107 12.97 -8.99 -7.76
C ASN A 107 13.16 -7.55 -8.26
N ASN A 108 12.52 -7.18 -9.37
CA ASN A 108 12.67 -5.86 -9.98
C ASN A 108 11.34 -5.10 -9.92
N ILE A 109 11.29 -4.09 -9.11
CA ILE A 109 10.08 -3.35 -8.76
C ILE A 109 10.23 -1.90 -9.21
N VAL A 110 9.23 -1.36 -9.90
CA VAL A 110 9.15 0.06 -10.25
C VAL A 110 7.98 0.71 -9.52
N LEU A 111 8.25 1.82 -8.84
CA LEU A 111 7.26 2.67 -8.21
C LEU A 111 7.29 4.05 -8.88
N ILE A 112 6.21 4.43 -9.54
CA ILE A 112 6.10 5.69 -10.26
C ILE A 112 5.21 6.65 -9.48
N PHE A 113 5.79 7.80 -9.13
CA PHE A 113 5.10 8.87 -8.41
C PHE A 113 5.02 10.14 -9.26
N PRO A 114 3.90 10.88 -9.22
CA PRO A 114 3.67 12.04 -10.09
C PRO A 114 4.54 13.25 -9.76
N SER A 115 5.18 13.27 -8.58
CA SER A 115 5.98 14.40 -8.15
C SER A 115 7.24 13.98 -7.38
N ILE A 116 8.26 14.84 -7.43
CA ILE A 116 9.49 14.64 -6.66
C ILE A 116 9.22 14.65 -5.15
N ALA A 117 8.22 15.40 -4.69
CA ALA A 117 7.86 15.43 -3.27
C ALA A 117 7.36 14.07 -2.80
N LEU A 118 6.43 13.43 -3.51
CA LEU A 118 5.93 12.09 -3.21
C LEU A 118 7.03 11.02 -3.35
N LEU A 119 7.88 11.15 -4.36
CA LEU A 119 9.05 10.28 -4.53
C LEU A 119 9.95 10.36 -3.30
N THR A 120 10.29 11.56 -2.85
CA THR A 120 11.18 11.77 -1.70
C THR A 120 10.57 11.25 -0.40
N GLU A 121 9.27 11.47 -0.19
CA GLU A 121 8.53 10.94 0.96
C GLU A 121 8.59 9.41 1.01
N ASN A 122 8.33 8.74 -0.12
CA ASN A 122 8.35 7.28 -0.19
C ASN A 122 9.78 6.73 -0.06
N LEU A 123 10.78 7.40 -0.64
CA LEU A 123 12.18 7.07 -0.45
C LEU A 123 12.59 7.13 1.03
N ALA A 124 12.13 8.17 1.75
CA ALA A 124 12.40 8.31 3.18
C ALA A 124 11.75 7.17 3.99
N LYS A 125 10.52 6.76 3.67
CA LYS A 125 9.84 5.62 4.32
C LYS A 125 10.61 4.31 4.14
N ILE A 126 11.14 4.06 2.95
CA ILE A 126 11.91 2.85 2.63
C ILE A 126 13.27 2.88 3.36
N LYS A 127 13.98 4.02 3.37
CA LYS A 127 15.32 4.14 3.96
C LYS A 127 15.32 4.21 5.49
N ASN A 128 14.30 4.83 6.09
CA ASN A 128 14.24 5.03 7.55
C ASN A 128 13.75 3.81 8.33
N GLY A 129 13.66 2.67 7.70
CA GLY A 129 13.36 1.41 8.37
C GLY A 129 11.91 1.21 8.81
N THR A 130 10.99 2.13 8.46
CA THR A 130 9.55 1.89 8.62
C THR A 130 9.13 0.68 7.78
N ILE A 131 9.90 0.40 6.73
CA ILE A 131 9.74 -0.73 5.83
C ILE A 131 11.14 -1.31 5.62
N LYS A 132 11.38 -2.54 6.05
CA LYS A 132 12.71 -3.19 6.02
C LYS A 132 13.22 -3.56 4.61
N PHE A 133 12.82 -2.85 3.58
CA PHE A 133 13.26 -3.13 2.21
C PHE A 133 14.72 -2.75 1.93
N SER A 134 15.30 -1.83 2.68
CA SER A 134 16.69 -1.42 2.46
C SER A 134 17.72 -2.51 2.76
N GLU A 135 17.34 -3.57 3.46
CA GLU A 135 18.18 -4.73 3.74
C GLU A 135 18.11 -5.80 2.63
N GLU A 136 16.98 -5.84 1.88
CA GLU A 136 16.69 -6.87 0.88
C GLU A 136 16.81 -6.34 -0.56
N TYR A 137 16.69 -5.03 -0.76
CA TYR A 137 16.61 -4.39 -2.07
C TYR A 137 17.59 -3.24 -2.22
N ASN A 138 18.19 -3.13 -3.39
CA ASN A 138 18.91 -1.93 -3.81
C ASN A 138 17.90 -0.87 -4.26
N VAL A 139 17.93 0.31 -3.65
CA VAL A 139 16.97 1.39 -3.93
C VAL A 139 17.57 2.43 -4.85
N HIS A 140 16.96 2.62 -6.01
CA HIS A 140 17.42 3.49 -7.09
C HIS A 140 16.43 4.62 -7.37
N THR A 141 16.94 5.83 -7.54
CA THR A 141 16.13 7.02 -7.88
C THR A 141 16.63 7.74 -9.14
N LEU A 142 17.76 7.29 -9.67
CA LEU A 142 18.34 7.80 -10.92
C LEU A 142 18.17 6.76 -12.03
N SER A 143 18.03 7.22 -13.27
CA SER A 143 17.85 6.35 -14.44
C SER A 143 19.18 5.94 -15.11
N ASP A 144 20.31 6.55 -14.69
CA ASP A 144 21.60 6.46 -15.39
C ASP A 144 22.55 5.44 -14.75
N PHE A 145 22.15 4.16 -14.68
CA PHE A 145 23.04 3.11 -14.21
C PHE A 145 22.68 1.76 -14.84
N ALA A 146 23.64 0.85 -14.85
CA ALA A 146 23.41 -0.52 -15.29
C ALA A 146 22.82 -1.34 -14.14
N VAL A 147 21.69 -1.97 -14.38
CA VAL A 147 21.01 -2.83 -13.41
C VAL A 147 21.72 -4.17 -13.33
N ASN A 148 22.02 -4.63 -12.11
CA ASN A 148 22.46 -5.99 -11.89
C ASN A 148 21.22 -6.91 -11.80
N PRO A 149 20.97 -7.79 -12.77
CA PRO A 149 19.78 -8.64 -12.81
C PRO A 149 19.76 -9.74 -11.73
N LYS A 150 20.86 -9.94 -11.00
CA LYS A 150 20.98 -10.95 -9.94
C LYS A 150 20.61 -10.38 -8.56
N GLU A 151 20.36 -9.10 -8.46
CA GLU A 151 20.03 -8.42 -7.23
C GLU A 151 18.57 -8.00 -7.23
N ASN A 152 18.00 -7.85 -6.03
CA ASN A 152 16.66 -7.32 -5.88
C ASN A 152 16.71 -5.79 -5.96
N ASN A 153 15.90 -5.18 -6.80
CA ASN A 153 15.94 -3.75 -7.07
C ASN A 153 14.57 -3.11 -6.89
N ILE A 154 14.54 -1.97 -6.24
CA ILE A 154 13.40 -1.06 -6.20
C ILE A 154 13.78 0.24 -6.89
N PHE A 155 13.09 0.56 -7.97
CA PHE A 155 13.22 1.78 -8.72
C PHE A 155 12.10 2.74 -8.35
N ILE A 156 12.44 3.92 -7.86
CA ILE A 156 11.47 4.95 -7.48
C ILE A 156 11.66 6.13 -8.42
N PHE A 157 10.71 6.31 -9.33
CA PHE A 157 10.83 7.26 -10.43
C PHE A 157 9.67 8.25 -10.51
N THR A 158 9.92 9.37 -11.17
CA THR A 158 8.88 10.14 -11.85
C THR A 158 8.63 9.52 -13.23
N PRO A 159 7.49 9.81 -13.90
CA PRO A 159 7.20 9.27 -15.23
C PRO A 159 8.33 9.50 -16.23
N GLU A 160 8.93 10.70 -16.23
CA GLU A 160 10.01 11.07 -17.16
C GLU A 160 11.28 10.23 -16.91
N ARG A 161 11.60 10.01 -15.63
CA ARG A 161 12.74 9.16 -15.25
C ARG A 161 12.52 7.70 -15.61
N PHE A 162 11.28 7.23 -15.50
CA PHE A 162 10.93 5.87 -15.90
C PHE A 162 11.13 5.66 -17.40
N LEU A 163 10.67 6.59 -18.24
CA LEU A 163 10.91 6.51 -19.68
C LEU A 163 12.41 6.52 -20.02
N SER A 164 13.18 7.44 -19.41
CA SER A 164 14.64 7.48 -19.59
C SER A 164 15.32 6.19 -19.11
N PHE A 165 14.80 5.54 -18.09
CA PHE A 165 15.29 4.24 -17.59
C PHE A 165 15.02 3.13 -18.62
N LEU A 166 13.81 3.06 -19.20
CA LEU A 166 13.45 2.07 -20.22
C LEU A 166 14.33 2.20 -21.47
N ASP A 167 14.61 3.43 -21.91
CA ASP A 167 15.48 3.70 -23.06
C ASP A 167 16.90 3.14 -22.90
N LYS A 168 17.37 3.02 -21.65
CA LYS A 168 18.73 2.57 -21.35
C LYS A 168 18.83 1.12 -20.90
N ASN A 169 17.73 0.55 -20.45
CA ASN A 169 17.70 -0.78 -19.80
C ASN A 169 16.64 -1.67 -20.45
N HIS A 170 16.69 -1.84 -21.77
CA HIS A 170 15.71 -2.62 -22.55
C HIS A 170 15.62 -4.10 -22.13
N ASP A 171 16.70 -4.64 -21.58
CA ASP A 171 16.80 -6.07 -21.23
C ASP A 171 16.40 -6.38 -19.79
N VAL A 172 16.04 -5.35 -18.99
CA VAL A 172 15.64 -5.56 -17.61
C VAL A 172 14.20 -6.05 -17.55
N GLN A 173 14.01 -7.26 -17.05
CA GLN A 173 12.68 -7.78 -16.77
C GLN A 173 12.14 -7.13 -15.49
N LEU A 174 11.01 -6.42 -15.60
CA LEU A 174 10.30 -5.84 -14.48
C LEU A 174 9.20 -6.79 -14.01
N ASP A 175 9.21 -7.13 -12.72
CA ASP A 175 8.24 -8.06 -12.13
C ASP A 175 7.00 -7.35 -11.61
N PHE A 176 7.15 -6.11 -11.15
CA PHE A 176 6.05 -5.32 -10.60
C PHE A 176 6.21 -3.83 -10.93
N ILE A 177 5.13 -3.22 -11.39
CA ILE A 177 5.05 -1.78 -11.66
C ILE A 177 3.84 -1.23 -10.91
N PHE A 178 4.06 -0.21 -10.09
CA PHE A 178 3.02 0.58 -9.45
C PHE A 178 3.06 2.00 -9.96
N ILE A 179 1.90 2.52 -10.38
CA ILE A 179 1.74 3.89 -10.85
C ILE A 179 0.71 4.58 -9.97
N ASP A 180 1.15 5.61 -9.23
CA ASP A 180 0.27 6.41 -8.37
C ASP A 180 -0.41 7.52 -9.19
N GLU A 181 -1.62 7.91 -8.75
CA GLU A 181 -2.40 9.02 -9.33
C GLU A 181 -2.66 8.93 -10.86
N VAL A 182 -2.93 7.71 -11.34
CA VAL A 182 -3.18 7.41 -12.78
C VAL A 182 -4.26 8.31 -13.41
N TYR A 183 -5.19 8.87 -12.61
CA TYR A 183 -6.23 9.77 -13.10
C TYR A 183 -5.69 11.05 -13.75
N LYS A 184 -4.45 11.46 -13.47
CA LYS A 184 -3.78 12.60 -14.10
C LYS A 184 -3.50 12.39 -15.59
N ILE A 185 -3.72 11.19 -16.11
CA ILE A 185 -3.60 10.86 -17.53
C ILE A 185 -4.78 11.39 -18.33
N ASP A 186 -5.93 11.60 -17.67
CA ASP A 186 -7.14 12.04 -18.36
C ASP A 186 -7.08 13.54 -18.66
N ASN A 187 -7.18 13.88 -19.96
CA ASN A 187 -7.23 15.27 -20.47
C ASN A 187 -8.42 16.06 -19.89
N GLY A 188 -9.47 15.39 -19.41
CA GLY A 188 -10.62 16.04 -18.75
C GLY A 188 -10.28 16.72 -17.42
N TYR A 189 -9.12 16.41 -16.83
CA TYR A 189 -8.60 17.06 -15.63
C TYR A 189 -7.77 18.31 -15.90
N ILE A 190 -7.45 18.61 -17.15
CA ILE A 190 -6.79 19.86 -17.55
C ILE A 190 -7.85 20.96 -17.53
N ILE A 191 -7.98 21.64 -16.40
CA ILE A 191 -8.98 22.71 -16.17
C ILE A 191 -8.67 23.97 -17.00
N ASP A 192 -7.48 24.12 -17.52
CA ASP A 192 -7.07 25.26 -18.36
C ASP A 192 -6.86 24.82 -19.80
N ASN A 193 -7.79 25.20 -20.68
CA ASN A 193 -7.73 25.01 -22.14
C ASN A 193 -6.56 25.75 -22.83
N GLU A 194 -5.75 26.50 -22.09
CA GLU A 194 -4.57 27.23 -22.60
C GLU A 194 -3.22 26.63 -22.15
N ALA A 195 -3.23 25.68 -21.20
CA ALA A 195 -2.01 25.01 -20.82
C ALA A 195 -1.62 24.00 -21.90
N LYS A 196 -0.52 24.25 -22.58
CA LYS A 196 0.19 23.26 -23.38
C LYS A 196 0.30 22.00 -22.56
N GLU A 197 -0.10 20.87 -23.14
CA GLU A 197 0.10 19.55 -22.58
C GLU A 197 1.49 19.47 -21.92
N ASN A 198 1.54 19.27 -20.62
CA ASN A 198 2.79 19.29 -19.90
C ASN A 198 3.57 18.04 -20.30
N GLU A 199 4.86 18.15 -20.59
CA GLU A 199 5.75 17.02 -20.90
C GLU A 199 5.59 15.87 -19.91
N ARG A 200 5.26 16.18 -18.66
CA ARG A 200 4.99 15.22 -17.60
C ARG A 200 3.72 14.39 -17.86
N ASP A 201 2.65 14.98 -18.37
CA ASP A 201 1.40 14.28 -18.67
C ASP A 201 1.57 13.34 -19.86
N VAL A 202 2.38 13.75 -20.83
CA VAL A 202 2.80 12.89 -21.95
C VAL A 202 3.61 11.71 -21.44
N ALA A 203 4.61 11.96 -20.58
CA ALA A 203 5.44 10.90 -19.99
C ALA A 203 4.60 9.92 -19.17
N TYR A 204 3.59 10.40 -18.45
CA TYR A 204 2.66 9.56 -17.71
C TYR A 204 1.88 8.61 -18.63
N ARG A 205 1.34 9.12 -19.73
CA ARG A 205 0.61 8.31 -20.73
C ARG A 205 1.50 7.27 -21.39
N MET A 206 2.75 7.61 -21.67
CA MET A 206 3.73 6.68 -22.26
C MET A 206 4.22 5.61 -21.27
N SER A 207 4.01 5.80 -19.96
CA SER A 207 4.41 4.85 -18.91
C SER A 207 3.41 3.71 -18.69
N LEU A 208 2.22 3.81 -19.28
CA LEU A 208 1.15 2.80 -19.23
C LEU A 208 1.28 1.81 -20.37
#